data_ee09f75fa37175d594320c77ed7cceb5
#
_entry.id   ee09f75fa37175d594320c77ed7cceb5
#
_cell.length_a   1.000
_cell.length_b   1.000
_cell.length_c   1.000
_cell.angle_alpha   90.00
_cell.angle_beta   90.00
_cell.angle_gamma   90.00
#
_symmetry.space_group_name_H-M   'P 1'
#
loop_
_entity.id
_entity.type
_entity.pdbx_description
1 polymer ?
#
loop_
_entity_poly.entity_id
_entity_poly.type
_entity_poly.pdbx_seq_one_letter_code
_entity_poly.pdbx_strand_id
1 'polypeptide(L)'
;MKFYPLTFTPILKDRIWGGTKLKSYLNKSIVSETTGESWEISTVPGDISVVASGVFEGKNINEIIDLHPTEILGKSVIARFGKQFPLLFKFIDAKEDLSIQLHPNDELAKQRHNSFGKTEMWYVMQADETARLVVGFKNDSNPKEYLEKLADKKLVSLLEEYPVKKGDVFYLETGTIHAIGAVV
;
A
#
# COMPACT_ATOMS: atom_id res chain seq x y z
N MET A 1 -10.65 -29.50 -11.31
CA MET A 1 -10.46 -29.04 -9.90
C MET A 1 -11.44 -27.92 -9.64
N LYS A 2 -12.12 -27.91 -8.50
CA LYS A 2 -13.03 -26.78 -8.16
C LYS A 2 -12.21 -25.77 -7.35
N PHE A 3 -12.10 -24.54 -7.86
CA PHE A 3 -11.42 -23.45 -7.13
C PHE A 3 -12.26 -23.00 -5.94
N TYR A 4 -11.59 -22.51 -4.91
CA TYR A 4 -12.17 -21.98 -3.70
C TYR A 4 -11.49 -20.63 -3.38
N PRO A 5 -12.11 -19.75 -2.57
CA PRO A 5 -11.48 -18.51 -2.15
C PRO A 5 -10.17 -18.79 -1.40
N LEU A 6 -9.06 -18.24 -1.90
CA LEU A 6 -7.75 -18.40 -1.27
C LEU A 6 -7.63 -17.41 -0.10
N THR A 7 -7.12 -17.91 1.01
CA THR A 7 -6.68 -17.10 2.14
C THR A 7 -5.17 -17.24 2.30
N PHE A 8 -4.51 -16.17 2.74
CA PHE A 8 -3.05 -16.13 2.85
C PHE A 8 -2.64 -15.86 4.28
N THR A 9 -1.46 -16.35 4.65
CA THR A 9 -0.82 -15.97 5.91
C THR A 9 -0.37 -14.52 5.80
N PRO A 10 -0.85 -13.61 6.67
CA PRO A 10 -0.44 -12.21 6.63
C PRO A 10 1.06 -12.04 6.86
N ILE A 11 1.69 -11.12 6.11
CA ILE A 11 3.09 -10.76 6.30
C ILE A 11 3.11 -9.46 7.11
N LEU A 12 3.50 -9.57 8.38
CA LEU A 12 3.54 -8.44 9.30
C LEU A 12 4.87 -7.69 9.19
N LYS A 13 4.81 -6.35 9.19
CA LYS A 13 5.98 -5.48 9.08
C LYS A 13 6.00 -4.48 10.22
N ASP A 14 7.06 -4.52 11.01
CA ASP A 14 7.32 -3.46 12.00
C ASP A 14 7.78 -2.18 11.29
N ARG A 15 7.27 -1.05 11.77
CA ARG A 15 7.56 0.28 11.27
C ARG A 15 7.73 1.24 12.45
N ILE A 16 8.64 2.19 12.33
CA ILE A 16 8.86 3.18 13.40
C ILE A 16 7.58 3.98 13.74
N TRP A 17 6.68 4.11 12.78
CA TRP A 17 5.39 4.79 12.91
C TRP A 17 4.21 3.83 13.21
N GLY A 18 4.47 2.54 13.30
CA GLY A 18 3.44 1.51 13.53
C GLY A 18 2.88 1.52 14.94
N GLY A 19 1.74 0.87 15.09
CA GLY A 19 0.99 0.78 16.33
C GLY A 19 0.47 -0.61 16.66
N THR A 20 -0.64 -0.67 17.38
CA THR A 20 -1.26 -1.91 17.85
C THR A 20 -2.70 -2.11 17.35
N LYS A 21 -3.21 -1.21 16.48
CA LYS A 21 -4.58 -1.29 15.93
C LYS A 21 -4.77 -2.52 15.04
N LEU A 22 -3.73 -2.99 14.37
CA LEU A 22 -3.79 -4.28 13.63
C LEU A 22 -4.19 -5.43 14.54
N LYS A 23 -3.78 -5.43 15.81
CA LYS A 23 -4.21 -6.41 16.81
C LYS A 23 -5.57 -6.05 17.39
N SER A 24 -5.72 -4.84 17.93
CA SER A 24 -6.91 -4.45 18.71
C SER A 24 -8.16 -4.29 17.86
N TYR A 25 -8.02 -3.86 16.60
CA TYR A 25 -9.15 -3.62 15.68
C TYR A 25 -9.36 -4.76 14.67
N LEU A 26 -8.28 -5.38 14.18
CA LEU A 26 -8.34 -6.42 13.13
C LEU A 26 -7.99 -7.83 13.63
N ASN A 27 -7.73 -8.02 14.93
CA ASN A 27 -7.36 -9.30 15.54
C ASN A 27 -6.14 -9.98 14.87
N LYS A 28 -5.19 -9.19 14.34
CA LYS A 28 -3.96 -9.74 13.78
C LYS A 28 -3.01 -10.20 14.88
N SER A 29 -2.29 -11.29 14.64
CA SER A 29 -1.33 -11.85 15.60
C SER A 29 0.01 -11.12 15.55
N ILE A 30 0.01 -9.81 15.89
CA ILE A 30 1.24 -9.02 15.93
C ILE A 30 2.16 -9.48 17.09
N VAL A 31 3.46 -9.37 16.87
CA VAL A 31 4.49 -9.73 17.87
C VAL A 31 5.22 -8.50 18.43
N SER A 32 4.92 -7.32 17.92
CA SER A 32 5.55 -6.05 18.27
C SER A 32 4.49 -4.98 18.46
N GLU A 33 4.76 -3.99 19.30
CA GLU A 33 3.89 -2.80 19.50
C GLU A 33 4.08 -1.74 18.41
N THR A 34 4.95 -2.00 17.45
CA THR A 34 5.24 -1.14 16.29
C THR A 34 4.92 -1.80 14.96
N THR A 35 3.98 -2.75 14.94
CA THR A 35 3.57 -3.41 13.70
C THR A 35 2.69 -2.44 12.88
N GLY A 36 3.29 -1.80 11.88
CA GLY A 36 2.63 -0.77 11.08
C GLY A 36 1.92 -1.30 9.84
N GLU A 37 2.31 -2.47 9.30
CA GLU A 37 1.69 -3.03 8.10
C GLU A 37 1.38 -4.51 8.25
N SER A 38 0.23 -4.92 7.69
CA SER A 38 -0.12 -6.32 7.46
C SER A 38 -0.39 -6.51 5.96
N TRP A 39 0.53 -7.17 5.27
CA TRP A 39 0.38 -7.46 3.85
C TRP A 39 -0.46 -8.71 3.67
N GLU A 40 -1.62 -8.54 3.07
CA GLU A 40 -2.61 -9.60 2.91
C GLU A 40 -2.39 -10.40 1.61
N ILE A 41 -2.05 -9.69 0.51
CA ILE A 41 -1.67 -10.31 -0.75
C ILE A 41 -0.49 -9.54 -1.34
N SER A 42 0.61 -10.27 -1.56
CA SER A 42 1.85 -9.72 -2.08
C SER A 42 2.56 -10.69 -3.02
N THR A 43 3.13 -10.16 -4.08
CA THR A 43 4.10 -10.85 -4.95
C THR A 43 5.46 -10.15 -4.95
N VAL A 44 5.68 -9.25 -4.00
CA VAL A 44 6.96 -8.53 -3.85
C VAL A 44 8.07 -9.55 -3.54
N PRO A 45 9.20 -9.52 -4.28
CA PRO A 45 10.32 -10.42 -4.02
C PRO A 45 10.77 -10.36 -2.54
N GLY A 46 10.89 -11.52 -1.92
CA GLY A 46 11.20 -11.67 -0.48
C GLY A 46 9.97 -11.68 0.43
N ASP A 47 8.81 -11.23 -0.05
CA ASP A 47 7.57 -11.12 0.72
C ASP A 47 6.37 -11.65 -0.07
N ILE A 48 6.51 -12.84 -0.65
CA ILE A 48 5.46 -13.47 -1.46
C ILE A 48 4.46 -14.17 -0.55
N SER A 49 3.17 -13.87 -0.73
CA SER A 49 2.08 -14.47 0.06
C SER A 49 1.98 -15.97 -0.12
N VAL A 50 1.82 -16.68 0.99
CA VAL A 50 1.65 -18.13 1.06
C VAL A 50 0.23 -18.47 1.48
N VAL A 51 -0.39 -19.42 0.80
CA VAL A 51 -1.76 -19.88 1.08
C VAL A 51 -1.84 -20.53 2.45
N ALA A 52 -2.80 -20.08 3.27
CA ALA A 52 -2.98 -20.47 4.66
C ALA A 52 -3.80 -21.74 4.86
N SER A 53 -4.58 -22.18 3.83
CA SER A 53 -5.47 -23.33 4.01
C SER A 53 -5.93 -23.95 2.69
N GLY A 54 -6.39 -25.19 2.75
CA GLY A 54 -6.98 -25.92 1.63
C GLY A 54 -5.95 -26.64 0.77
N VAL A 55 -6.35 -27.02 -0.47
CA VAL A 55 -5.50 -27.88 -1.34
C VAL A 55 -4.22 -27.21 -1.83
N PHE A 56 -4.13 -25.89 -1.71
CA PHE A 56 -2.93 -25.12 -2.04
C PHE A 56 -2.16 -24.64 -0.83
N GLU A 57 -2.51 -25.09 0.38
CA GLU A 57 -1.82 -24.72 1.61
C GLU A 57 -0.30 -24.89 1.48
N GLY A 58 0.44 -23.87 1.92
CA GLY A 58 1.90 -23.85 1.85
C GLY A 58 2.49 -23.44 0.50
N LYS A 59 1.68 -23.36 -0.57
CA LYS A 59 2.14 -22.82 -1.86
C LYS A 59 2.11 -21.31 -1.86
N ASN A 60 3.10 -20.68 -2.49
CA ASN A 60 3.05 -19.25 -2.70
C ASN A 60 2.13 -18.89 -3.90
N ILE A 61 1.65 -17.64 -3.91
CA ILE A 61 0.69 -17.20 -4.93
C ILE A 61 1.25 -17.31 -6.36
N ASN A 62 2.55 -17.09 -6.58
CA ASN A 62 3.15 -17.17 -7.90
C ASN A 62 3.13 -18.60 -8.44
N GLU A 63 3.38 -19.62 -7.59
CA GLU A 63 3.29 -21.03 -7.98
C GLU A 63 1.87 -21.39 -8.44
N ILE A 64 0.85 -20.82 -7.79
CA ILE A 64 -0.55 -21.07 -8.16
C ILE A 64 -0.90 -20.35 -9.47
N ILE A 65 -0.43 -19.12 -9.64
CA ILE A 65 -0.61 -18.36 -10.88
C ILE A 65 0.07 -19.08 -12.06
N ASP A 66 1.25 -19.64 -11.87
CA ASP A 66 1.94 -20.38 -12.92
C ASP A 66 1.18 -21.61 -13.40
N LEU A 67 0.55 -22.32 -12.46
CA LEU A 67 -0.25 -23.52 -12.75
C LEU A 67 -1.65 -23.17 -13.28
N HIS A 68 -2.27 -22.10 -12.81
CA HIS A 68 -3.66 -21.74 -13.04
C HIS A 68 -3.85 -20.25 -13.33
N PRO A 69 -3.15 -19.68 -14.32
CA PRO A 69 -3.14 -18.23 -14.52
C PRO A 69 -4.52 -17.65 -14.82
N THR A 70 -5.31 -18.32 -15.64
CA THR A 70 -6.63 -17.81 -16.05
C THR A 70 -7.64 -17.82 -14.92
N GLU A 71 -7.58 -18.83 -14.06
CA GLU A 71 -8.48 -19.00 -12.92
C GLU A 71 -8.18 -18.00 -11.81
N ILE A 72 -6.92 -17.63 -11.63
CA ILE A 72 -6.48 -16.70 -10.57
C ILE A 72 -6.52 -15.25 -11.04
N LEU A 73 -5.94 -14.95 -12.22
CA LEU A 73 -5.80 -13.57 -12.70
C LEU A 73 -6.94 -13.15 -13.64
N GLY A 74 -7.53 -14.09 -14.35
CA GLY A 74 -8.46 -13.79 -15.43
C GLY A 74 -7.79 -13.29 -16.71
N LYS A 75 -8.53 -13.39 -17.84
CA LYS A 75 -7.99 -13.12 -19.18
C LYS A 75 -7.51 -11.66 -19.36
N SER A 76 -8.24 -10.69 -18.80
CA SER A 76 -7.92 -9.26 -18.95
C SER A 76 -6.62 -8.88 -18.24
N VAL A 77 -6.40 -9.40 -17.04
CA VAL A 77 -5.16 -9.15 -16.28
C VAL A 77 -3.97 -9.80 -16.97
N ILE A 78 -4.13 -11.04 -17.45
CA ILE A 78 -3.07 -11.73 -18.21
C ILE A 78 -2.71 -10.97 -19.49
N ALA A 79 -3.69 -10.45 -20.22
CA ALA A 79 -3.44 -9.70 -21.45
C ALA A 79 -2.63 -8.41 -21.19
N ARG A 80 -2.79 -7.79 -20.01
CA ARG A 80 -2.11 -6.54 -19.64
C ARG A 80 -0.79 -6.74 -18.90
N PHE A 81 -0.74 -7.70 -17.99
CA PHE A 81 0.38 -7.87 -17.04
C PHE A 81 1.08 -9.24 -17.15
N GLY A 82 0.66 -10.10 -18.11
CA GLY A 82 1.16 -11.46 -18.17
C GLY A 82 0.71 -12.27 -16.95
N LYS A 83 1.63 -13.08 -16.42
CA LYS A 83 1.39 -13.86 -15.20
C LYS A 83 1.75 -13.11 -13.90
N GLN A 84 1.88 -11.79 -13.95
CA GLN A 84 2.18 -10.98 -12.77
C GLN A 84 0.88 -10.57 -12.07
N PHE A 85 0.83 -10.75 -10.75
CA PHE A 85 -0.25 -10.21 -9.93
C PHE A 85 0.03 -8.72 -9.70
N PRO A 86 -0.82 -7.80 -10.22
CA PRO A 86 -0.46 -6.38 -10.33
C PRO A 86 -0.82 -5.54 -9.09
N LEU A 87 -1.05 -6.17 -7.94
CA LEU A 87 -1.51 -5.49 -6.74
C LEU A 87 -0.69 -5.89 -5.51
N LEU A 88 -0.61 -4.96 -4.56
CA LEU A 88 -0.22 -5.22 -3.18
C LEU A 88 -1.39 -4.80 -2.28
N PHE A 89 -1.98 -5.75 -1.56
CA PHE A 89 -3.03 -5.49 -0.58
C PHE A 89 -2.45 -5.47 0.82
N LYS A 90 -2.67 -4.37 1.55
CA LYS A 90 -2.20 -4.26 2.93
C LYS A 90 -3.13 -3.43 3.81
N PHE A 91 -3.16 -3.76 5.09
CA PHE A 91 -3.64 -2.88 6.15
C PHE A 91 -2.46 -2.08 6.70
N ILE A 92 -2.74 -0.84 7.04
CA ILE A 92 -1.76 0.10 7.64
C ILE A 92 -2.33 0.57 8.98
N ASP A 93 -1.50 0.58 10.01
CA ASP A 93 -1.76 1.20 11.30
C ASP A 93 -0.74 2.31 11.52
N ALA A 94 -1.14 3.54 11.25
CA ALA A 94 -0.32 4.73 11.37
C ALA A 94 -0.50 5.35 12.76
N LYS A 95 0.27 4.89 13.75
CA LYS A 95 0.31 5.53 15.08
C LYS A 95 0.97 6.92 15.01
N GLU A 96 1.99 7.06 14.17
CA GLU A 96 2.71 8.30 13.91
C GLU A 96 2.64 8.65 12.41
N ASP A 97 3.03 9.86 12.03
CA ASP A 97 3.06 10.31 10.65
C ASP A 97 4.03 9.44 9.81
N LEU A 98 3.57 8.97 8.65
CA LEU A 98 4.43 8.34 7.66
C LEU A 98 5.25 9.41 6.91
N SER A 99 6.37 8.97 6.33
CA SER A 99 7.15 9.82 5.43
C SER A 99 6.34 10.26 4.20
N ILE A 100 6.61 11.47 3.73
CA ILE A 100 6.07 11.96 2.46
C ILE A 100 6.65 11.15 1.31
N GLN A 101 5.81 10.68 0.40
CA GLN A 101 6.14 9.82 -0.72
C GLN A 101 5.62 10.38 -2.03
N LEU A 102 6.28 9.96 -3.11
CA LEU A 102 5.86 10.20 -4.48
C LEU A 102 6.18 8.95 -5.30
N HIS A 103 5.18 8.38 -5.95
CA HIS A 103 5.37 7.20 -6.79
C HIS A 103 5.44 7.58 -8.28
N PRO A 104 6.41 7.01 -9.03
CA PRO A 104 6.55 7.27 -10.45
C PRO A 104 5.44 6.62 -11.27
N ASN A 105 5.20 7.11 -12.48
CA ASN A 105 4.40 6.43 -13.50
C ASN A 105 5.14 5.22 -14.10
N ASP A 106 4.45 4.44 -14.94
CA ASP A 106 5.01 3.21 -15.53
C ASP A 106 6.30 3.47 -16.34
N GLU A 107 6.34 4.57 -17.10
CA GLU A 107 7.50 4.93 -17.93
C GLU A 107 8.74 5.19 -17.05
N LEU A 108 8.60 6.05 -16.06
CA LEU A 108 9.68 6.42 -15.15
C LEU A 108 10.10 5.26 -14.24
N ALA A 109 9.15 4.47 -13.78
CA ALA A 109 9.41 3.27 -12.98
C ALA A 109 10.16 2.21 -13.79
N LYS A 110 9.79 2.02 -15.06
CA LYS A 110 10.51 1.13 -15.98
C LYS A 110 11.95 1.58 -16.19
N GLN A 111 12.15 2.87 -16.46
CA GLN A 111 13.46 3.44 -16.72
C GLN A 111 14.39 3.33 -15.49
N ARG A 112 13.89 3.64 -14.30
CA ARG A 112 14.71 3.76 -13.08
C ARG A 112 14.87 2.47 -12.31
N HIS A 113 13.83 1.61 -12.31
CA HIS A 113 13.73 0.47 -11.41
C HIS A 113 13.36 -0.84 -12.12
N ASN A 114 13.19 -0.82 -13.45
CA ASN A 114 12.66 -1.95 -14.23
C ASN A 114 11.37 -2.54 -13.62
N SER A 115 10.47 -1.66 -13.16
CA SER A 115 9.24 -1.97 -12.46
C SER A 115 8.06 -1.23 -13.09
N PHE A 116 6.86 -1.44 -12.54
CA PHE A 116 5.65 -0.66 -12.86
C PHE A 116 5.57 0.58 -11.99
N GLY A 117 4.84 1.58 -12.45
CA GLY A 117 4.39 2.70 -11.64
C GLY A 117 3.48 2.21 -10.50
N LYS A 118 3.18 3.08 -9.54
CA LYS A 118 2.39 2.71 -8.38
C LYS A 118 1.25 3.71 -8.15
N THR A 119 0.11 3.39 -8.75
CA THR A 119 -1.17 4.00 -8.39
C THR A 119 -1.68 3.34 -7.12
N GLU A 120 -2.24 4.12 -6.21
CA GLU A 120 -2.76 3.61 -4.94
C GLU A 120 -4.23 3.98 -4.76
N MET A 121 -4.93 3.19 -3.96
CA MET A 121 -6.24 3.53 -3.43
C MET A 121 -6.23 3.27 -1.93
N TRP A 122 -6.67 4.24 -1.15
CA TRP A 122 -6.80 4.12 0.29
C TRP A 122 -8.27 4.14 0.69
N TYR A 123 -8.61 3.27 1.62
CA TYR A 123 -9.90 3.24 2.30
C TYR A 123 -9.65 3.41 3.80
N VAL A 124 -10.21 4.44 4.39
CA VAL A 124 -10.08 4.73 5.83
C VAL A 124 -11.02 3.82 6.61
N MET A 125 -10.46 2.83 7.28
CA MET A 125 -11.24 1.87 8.09
C MET A 125 -11.59 2.41 9.47
N GLN A 126 -10.67 3.21 10.04
CA GLN A 126 -10.81 3.88 11.32
C GLN A 126 -9.93 5.14 11.30
N ALA A 127 -10.36 6.19 11.97
CA ALA A 127 -9.63 7.42 12.14
C ALA A 127 -10.00 8.03 13.50
N ASP A 128 -9.03 8.58 14.20
CA ASP A 128 -9.27 9.36 15.42
C ASP A 128 -9.63 10.81 15.03
N GLU A 129 -10.05 11.64 15.98
CA GLU A 129 -10.55 13.01 15.71
C GLU A 129 -9.52 13.92 15.00
N THR A 130 -8.23 13.67 15.19
CA THR A 130 -7.14 14.45 14.61
C THR A 130 -6.50 13.79 13.39
N ALA A 131 -7.07 12.67 12.93
CA ALA A 131 -6.56 11.91 11.81
C ALA A 131 -6.61 12.73 10.50
N ARG A 132 -5.53 12.67 9.73
CA ARG A 132 -5.42 13.36 8.46
C ARG A 132 -4.62 12.58 7.44
N LEU A 133 -4.85 12.89 6.19
CA LEU A 133 -4.01 12.47 5.07
C LEU A 133 -3.43 13.71 4.38
N VAL A 134 -2.23 13.57 3.86
CA VAL A 134 -1.59 14.58 3.02
C VAL A 134 -1.70 14.11 1.58
N VAL A 135 -2.34 14.90 0.71
CA VAL A 135 -2.52 14.54 -0.70
C VAL A 135 -2.41 15.78 -1.59
N GLY A 136 -1.35 15.85 -2.38
CA GLY A 136 -1.12 16.94 -3.33
C GLY A 136 -0.61 18.23 -2.70
N PHE A 137 -0.63 19.31 -3.49
CA PHE A 137 -0.22 20.65 -3.08
C PHE A 137 -1.45 21.50 -2.75
N LYS A 138 -1.33 22.42 -1.79
CA LYS A 138 -2.37 23.41 -1.44
C LYS A 138 -2.71 24.35 -2.59
N ASN A 139 -1.68 24.74 -3.32
CA ASN A 139 -1.77 25.68 -4.44
C ASN A 139 -0.81 25.20 -5.55
N ASP A 140 -0.93 25.77 -6.72
CA ASP A 140 0.04 25.59 -7.78
C ASP A 140 1.44 25.95 -7.26
N SER A 141 2.37 25.06 -7.50
CA SER A 141 3.78 25.21 -7.10
C SER A 141 4.69 25.01 -8.30
N ASN A 142 5.95 25.38 -8.15
CA ASN A 142 6.95 25.21 -9.17
C ASN A 142 8.21 24.56 -8.60
N PRO A 143 9.10 24.00 -9.47
CA PRO A 143 10.30 23.30 -9.01
C PRO A 143 11.22 24.14 -8.11
N LYS A 144 11.29 25.46 -8.32
CA LYS A 144 12.14 26.34 -7.52
C LYS A 144 11.61 26.43 -6.10
N GLU A 145 10.33 26.76 -5.92
CA GLU A 145 9.67 26.84 -4.62
C GLU A 145 9.77 25.48 -3.88
N TYR A 146 9.51 24.37 -4.58
CA TYR A 146 9.64 23.03 -4.02
C TYR A 146 11.04 22.79 -3.47
N LEU A 147 12.09 23.08 -4.24
CA LEU A 147 13.49 22.88 -3.83
C LEU A 147 13.88 23.78 -2.65
N GLU A 148 13.44 25.04 -2.65
CA GLU A 148 13.67 25.96 -1.53
C GLU A 148 13.02 25.45 -0.24
N LYS A 149 11.74 25.06 -0.30
CA LYS A 149 11.03 24.51 0.86
C LYS A 149 11.59 23.18 1.34
N LEU A 150 12.06 22.34 0.41
CA LEU A 150 12.72 21.07 0.75
C LEU A 150 14.05 21.34 1.50
N ALA A 151 14.89 22.25 0.99
CA ALA A 151 16.14 22.65 1.64
C ALA A 151 15.92 23.24 3.03
N ASP A 152 14.88 24.03 3.21
CA ASP A 152 14.46 24.63 4.48
C ASP A 152 13.77 23.64 5.45
N LYS A 153 13.55 22.39 5.05
CA LYS A 153 12.75 21.39 5.80
C LYS A 153 11.30 21.85 6.06
N LYS A 154 10.75 22.64 5.16
CA LYS A 154 9.38 23.19 5.24
C LYS A 154 8.45 22.64 4.15
N LEU A 155 8.79 21.53 3.51
CA LEU A 155 8.01 20.98 2.40
C LEU A 155 6.53 20.78 2.75
N VAL A 156 6.24 20.33 3.98
CA VAL A 156 4.86 20.12 4.47
C VAL A 156 4.00 21.40 4.31
N SER A 157 4.58 22.58 4.42
CA SER A 157 3.83 23.84 4.28
C SER A 157 3.21 24.06 2.90
N LEU A 158 3.70 23.35 1.88
CA LEU A 158 3.15 23.39 0.52
C LEU A 158 2.04 22.35 0.28
N LEU A 159 1.92 21.37 1.17
CA LEU A 159 1.07 20.20 0.95
C LEU A 159 -0.31 20.39 1.54
N GLU A 160 -1.32 19.81 0.88
CA GLU A 160 -2.71 19.87 1.33
C GLU A 160 -2.97 18.75 2.34
N GLU A 161 -3.61 19.10 3.44
CA GLU A 161 -4.02 18.17 4.50
C GLU A 161 -5.54 18.02 4.51
N TYR A 162 -6.01 16.77 4.49
CA TYR A 162 -7.41 16.42 4.54
C TYR A 162 -7.72 15.74 5.88
N PRO A 163 -8.53 16.35 6.75
CA PRO A 163 -9.12 15.62 7.86
C PRO A 163 -9.92 14.43 7.32
N VAL A 164 -9.77 13.27 7.94
CA VAL A 164 -10.38 12.04 7.44
C VAL A 164 -11.22 11.34 8.50
N LYS A 165 -12.19 10.58 8.03
CA LYS A 165 -13.07 9.76 8.85
C LYS A 165 -13.25 8.38 8.23
N LYS A 166 -13.69 7.44 9.04
CA LYS A 166 -14.07 6.10 8.56
C LYS A 166 -14.99 6.17 7.35
N GLY A 167 -14.65 5.43 6.31
CA GLY A 167 -15.39 5.32 5.06
C GLY A 167 -14.87 6.22 3.94
N ASP A 168 -13.97 7.15 4.23
CA ASP A 168 -13.36 7.98 3.19
C ASP A 168 -12.47 7.13 2.27
N VAL A 169 -12.45 7.51 0.98
CA VAL A 169 -11.68 6.84 -0.06
C VAL A 169 -10.83 7.87 -0.79
N PHE A 170 -9.57 7.56 -0.98
CA PHE A 170 -8.64 8.37 -1.76
C PHE A 170 -8.04 7.54 -2.89
N TYR A 171 -8.13 8.05 -4.11
CA TYR A 171 -7.45 7.49 -5.26
C TYR A 171 -6.24 8.36 -5.60
N LEU A 172 -5.06 7.76 -5.56
CA LEU A 172 -3.77 8.44 -5.71
C LEU A 172 -3.14 8.02 -7.03
N GLU A 173 -3.25 8.89 -8.02
CA GLU A 173 -2.54 8.70 -9.27
C GLU A 173 -1.03 8.79 -9.07
N THR A 174 -0.29 8.13 -9.94
CA THR A 174 1.18 8.28 -9.99
C THR A 174 1.56 9.76 -10.15
N GLY A 175 2.62 10.20 -9.46
CA GLY A 175 3.02 11.60 -9.44
C GLY A 175 2.31 12.47 -8.41
N THR A 176 1.33 11.95 -7.68
CA THR A 176 0.72 12.66 -6.55
C THR A 176 1.59 12.52 -5.30
N ILE A 177 2.05 13.64 -4.75
CA ILE A 177 2.75 13.67 -3.47
C ILE A 177 1.77 13.37 -2.34
N HIS A 178 2.14 12.48 -1.42
CA HIS A 178 1.21 12.03 -0.39
C HIS A 178 1.91 11.52 0.88
N ALA A 179 1.16 11.50 1.98
CA ALA A 179 1.53 10.83 3.21
C ALA A 179 0.27 10.46 4.02
N ILE A 180 0.38 9.42 4.83
CA ILE A 180 -0.61 9.10 5.85
C ILE A 180 -0.19 9.81 7.13
N GLY A 181 -1.07 10.63 7.68
CA GLY A 181 -0.87 11.26 8.98
C GLY A 181 -1.08 10.29 10.13
N ALA A 182 -0.70 10.69 11.32
CA ALA A 182 -0.87 9.89 12.52
C ALA A 182 -2.36 9.58 12.80
N VAL A 183 -2.56 8.50 13.54
CA VAL A 183 -3.85 8.03 14.08
C VAL A 183 -4.92 7.65 13.05
N VAL A 184 -4.47 7.19 11.88
CA VAL A 184 -5.31 6.59 10.83
C VAL A 184 -5.28 5.07 10.91
#